data_91379648f43b0690b3cdf01099b14b9f
#
_entry.id   91379648f43b0690b3cdf01099b14b9f
#
_cell.length_a   1.000
_cell.length_b   1.000
_cell.length_c   1.000
_cell.angle_alpha   90.00
_cell.angle_beta   90.00
_cell.angle_gamma   90.00
#
_symmetry.space_group_name_H-M   'P 1'
#
loop_
_entity.id
_entity.type
_entity.pdbx_description
1 polymer ?
#
loop_
_entity_poly.entity_id
_entity_poly.type
_entity_poly.pdbx_seq_one_letter_code
_entity_poly.pdbx_strand_id
1 'polypeptide(L)'
;VTTMAMGGWQVALRRVPEAISSVLPILGLITFVVLMAIVWGDRTDIYHWLDPHLYDKASPDYDKILDGKKGFLNPMFFTIASAVTILGWWLLGRKMRSLSLESDKKGPMDYGTGKKWIWDNTVWASLFTVFFGLTVASTTPWLWIMSIDAHWYSTMFSWYTFASTFVSGMSLIALFVIYLKNRGQLEYVTEEHLHDVGKFMFAFSVFWTYLWFSQFMLIWYANIGEETIYFRERYDN
;
A
#
# COMPACT_ATOMS: atom_id res chain seq x y z
N VAL A 1 10.21 -1.82 -8.77
CA VAL A 1 11.32 -0.84 -8.76
C VAL A 1 12.63 -1.52 -9.14
N THR A 2 13.08 -2.54 -8.42
CA THR A 2 14.37 -3.22 -8.68
C THR A 2 14.42 -3.86 -10.08
N THR A 3 13.32 -4.43 -10.56
CA THR A 3 13.23 -4.96 -11.95
C THR A 3 13.39 -3.86 -13.00
N MET A 4 12.79 -2.69 -12.76
CA MET A 4 12.95 -1.51 -13.64
C MET A 4 14.39 -0.98 -13.65
N ALA A 5 15.03 -1.00 -12.48
CA ALA A 5 16.42 -0.57 -12.32
C ALA A 5 17.43 -1.61 -12.80
N MET A 6 16.97 -2.75 -13.33
CA MET A 6 17.81 -3.90 -13.74
C MET A 6 18.77 -4.35 -12.63
N GLY A 7 18.32 -4.21 -11.37
CA GLY A 7 19.11 -4.59 -10.19
C GLY A 7 19.28 -6.11 -10.07
N GLY A 8 20.52 -6.56 -9.96
CA GLY A 8 20.84 -8.00 -9.87
C GLY A 8 20.72 -8.58 -8.45
N TRP A 9 20.90 -7.77 -7.42
CA TRP A 9 20.95 -8.23 -6.02
C TRP A 9 19.68 -8.96 -5.55
N GLN A 10 18.52 -8.55 -6.06
CA GLN A 10 17.23 -9.12 -5.70
C GLN A 10 16.95 -10.51 -6.32
N VAL A 11 17.72 -10.91 -7.33
CA VAL A 11 17.44 -12.14 -8.11
C VAL A 11 17.41 -13.36 -7.21
N ALA A 12 18.34 -13.45 -6.26
CA ALA A 12 18.41 -14.54 -5.28
C ALA A 12 17.18 -14.60 -4.35
N LEU A 13 16.55 -13.44 -4.07
CA LEU A 13 15.40 -13.30 -3.16
C LEU A 13 14.06 -13.28 -3.90
N ARG A 14 14.06 -13.12 -5.22
CA ARG A 14 12.89 -12.80 -6.05
C ARG A 14 11.68 -13.71 -5.80
N ARG A 15 11.93 -15.00 -5.56
CA ARG A 15 10.87 -15.99 -5.35
C ARG A 15 10.07 -15.78 -4.06
N VAL A 16 10.68 -15.20 -3.05
CA VAL A 16 10.02 -14.96 -1.76
C VAL A 16 8.90 -13.93 -1.88
N PRO A 17 9.15 -12.69 -2.36
CA PRO A 17 8.07 -11.72 -2.57
C PRO A 17 7.04 -12.17 -3.62
N GLU A 18 7.44 -12.94 -4.65
CA GLU A 18 6.50 -13.53 -5.61
C GLU A 18 5.56 -14.56 -4.94
N ALA A 19 6.07 -15.37 -4.00
CA ALA A 19 5.27 -16.30 -3.24
C ALA A 19 4.30 -15.57 -2.28
N ILE A 20 4.78 -14.55 -1.57
CA ILE A 20 3.96 -13.70 -0.70
C ILE A 20 2.83 -13.05 -1.52
N SER A 21 3.14 -12.50 -2.69
CA SER A 21 2.14 -11.86 -3.56
C SER A 21 1.04 -12.81 -4.04
N SER A 22 1.26 -14.13 -4.00
CA SER A 22 0.24 -15.11 -4.39
C SER A 22 -0.94 -15.20 -3.44
N VAL A 23 -0.79 -14.71 -2.22
CA VAL A 23 -1.87 -14.65 -1.22
C VAL A 23 -2.77 -13.41 -1.43
N LEU A 24 -2.31 -12.44 -2.22
CA LEU A 24 -3.02 -11.19 -2.46
C LEU A 24 -4.48 -11.35 -2.92
N PRO A 25 -4.86 -12.29 -3.81
CA PRO A 25 -6.27 -12.46 -4.18
C PRO A 25 -7.17 -12.79 -2.98
N ILE A 26 -6.68 -13.63 -2.07
CA ILE A 26 -7.44 -14.05 -0.88
C ILE A 26 -7.54 -12.88 0.10
N LEU A 27 -6.41 -12.27 0.44
CA LEU A 27 -6.39 -11.12 1.36
C LEU A 27 -7.12 -9.92 0.77
N GLY A 28 -6.95 -9.65 -0.53
CA GLY A 28 -7.67 -8.59 -1.23
C GLY A 28 -9.18 -8.79 -1.22
N LEU A 29 -9.65 -10.02 -1.42
CA LEU A 29 -11.08 -10.35 -1.33
C LEU A 29 -11.60 -10.14 0.10
N ILE A 30 -10.88 -10.62 1.10
CA ILE A 30 -11.27 -10.44 2.52
C ILE A 30 -11.34 -8.94 2.84
N THR A 31 -10.30 -8.17 2.47
CA THR A 31 -10.27 -6.72 2.68
C THR A 31 -11.44 -6.04 1.98
N PHE A 32 -11.72 -6.41 0.73
CA PHE A 32 -12.85 -5.85 -0.02
C PHE A 32 -14.19 -6.15 0.65
N VAL A 33 -14.42 -7.40 1.06
CA VAL A 33 -15.66 -7.80 1.76
C VAL A 33 -15.82 -7.04 3.08
N VAL A 34 -14.76 -6.89 3.87
CA VAL A 34 -14.80 -6.14 5.13
C VAL A 34 -15.13 -4.67 4.87
N LEU A 35 -14.45 -4.02 3.90
CA LEU A 35 -14.74 -2.63 3.55
C LEU A 35 -16.18 -2.44 3.06
N MET A 36 -16.68 -3.37 2.24
CA MET A 36 -18.07 -3.31 1.76
C MET A 36 -19.07 -3.55 2.88
N ALA A 37 -18.78 -4.46 3.81
CA ALA A 37 -19.63 -4.70 4.98
C ALA A 37 -19.73 -3.45 5.88
N ILE A 38 -18.66 -2.65 5.97
CA ILE A 38 -18.68 -1.37 6.71
C ILE A 38 -19.53 -0.33 5.96
N VAL A 39 -19.23 -0.11 4.67
CA VAL A 39 -19.83 0.98 3.89
C VAL A 39 -21.31 0.72 3.57
N TRP A 40 -21.67 -0.49 3.15
CA TRP A 40 -23.05 -0.86 2.82
C TRP A 40 -23.85 -1.38 4.03
N GLY A 41 -23.18 -1.58 5.17
CA GLY A 41 -23.81 -1.86 6.45
C GLY A 41 -24.09 -0.60 7.28
N ASP A 42 -23.95 0.58 6.69
CA ASP A 42 -24.19 1.89 7.31
C ASP A 42 -23.53 2.05 8.69
N ARG A 43 -22.25 1.58 8.78
CA ARG A 43 -21.49 1.66 10.02
C ARG A 43 -20.94 3.09 10.21
N THR A 44 -21.85 3.99 10.61
CA THR A 44 -21.56 5.40 10.90
C THR A 44 -20.62 5.58 12.08
N ASP A 45 -20.48 4.57 12.92
CA ASP A 45 -19.51 4.49 14.02
C ASP A 45 -18.05 4.39 13.52
N ILE A 46 -17.83 3.89 12.30
CA ILE A 46 -16.50 3.81 11.68
C ILE A 46 -16.33 4.92 10.64
N TYR A 47 -17.26 5.03 9.71
CA TYR A 47 -17.26 6.06 8.67
C TYR A 47 -18.40 7.04 8.89
N HIS A 48 -18.13 8.09 9.65
CA HIS A 48 -19.12 9.11 10.01
C HIS A 48 -19.79 9.77 8.79
N TRP A 49 -19.07 9.90 7.67
CA TRP A 49 -19.60 10.46 6.41
C TRP A 49 -20.72 9.61 5.76
N LEU A 50 -21.05 8.44 6.27
CA LEU A 50 -22.19 7.66 5.81
C LEU A 50 -23.53 8.17 6.35
N ASP A 51 -23.53 8.99 7.39
CA ASP A 51 -24.75 9.50 8.01
C ASP A 51 -25.50 10.47 7.07
N PRO A 52 -26.74 10.17 6.63
CA PRO A 52 -27.52 11.03 5.75
C PRO A 52 -27.87 12.39 6.35
N HIS A 53 -27.96 12.51 7.68
CA HIS A 53 -28.32 13.75 8.37
C HIS A 53 -27.28 14.86 8.18
N LEU A 54 -26.02 14.49 7.91
CA LEU A 54 -24.91 15.42 7.65
C LEU A 54 -25.07 16.18 6.32
N TYR A 55 -25.89 15.68 5.40
CA TYR A 55 -26.10 16.25 4.07
C TYR A 55 -27.44 16.97 3.92
N ASP A 56 -28.32 16.90 4.92
CA ASP A 56 -29.61 17.58 4.92
C ASP A 56 -29.48 18.99 5.52
N LYS A 57 -29.64 20.02 4.67
CA LYS A 57 -29.56 21.43 5.07
C LYS A 57 -30.61 21.86 6.12
N ALA A 58 -31.67 21.07 6.30
CA ALA A 58 -32.67 21.29 7.31
C ALA A 58 -32.33 20.63 8.66
N SER A 59 -31.36 19.73 8.67
CA SER A 59 -30.89 19.05 9.89
C SER A 59 -30.05 19.99 10.76
N PRO A 60 -30.17 19.90 12.10
CA PRO A 60 -29.25 20.59 13.02
C PRO A 60 -27.80 20.07 12.89
N ASP A 61 -27.61 18.84 12.36
CA ASP A 61 -26.31 18.19 12.21
C ASP A 61 -25.69 18.41 10.81
N TYR A 62 -26.26 19.34 10.01
CA TYR A 62 -25.75 19.63 8.67
C TYR A 62 -24.29 20.07 8.67
N ASP A 63 -23.47 19.36 7.88
CA ASP A 63 -22.05 19.63 7.72
C ASP A 63 -21.70 20.11 6.31
N LYS A 64 -21.40 21.41 6.19
CA LYS A 64 -21.03 22.03 4.91
C LYS A 64 -19.74 21.46 4.30
N ILE A 65 -18.79 21.01 5.13
CA ILE A 65 -17.50 20.48 4.67
C ILE A 65 -17.73 19.11 4.04
N LEU A 66 -18.50 18.26 4.70
CA LEU A 66 -18.83 16.93 4.18
C LEU A 66 -19.73 16.99 2.94
N ASP A 67 -20.69 17.92 2.90
CA ASP A 67 -21.52 18.15 1.71
C ASP A 67 -20.65 18.53 0.49
N GLY A 68 -19.62 19.34 0.69
CA GLY A 68 -18.62 19.67 -0.34
C GLY A 68 -17.78 18.46 -0.80
N LYS A 69 -17.61 17.45 0.03
CA LYS A 69 -16.86 16.22 -0.28
C LYS A 69 -17.73 15.08 -0.82
N LYS A 70 -19.05 15.25 -0.91
CA LYS A 70 -20.00 14.20 -1.33
C LYS A 70 -19.66 13.53 -2.68
N GLY A 71 -19.03 14.27 -3.60
CA GLY A 71 -18.56 13.71 -4.87
C GLY A 71 -17.47 12.66 -4.73
N PHE A 72 -16.67 12.76 -3.68
CA PHE A 72 -15.55 11.87 -3.39
C PHE A 72 -15.91 10.84 -2.30
N LEU A 73 -16.49 11.30 -1.18
CA LEU A 73 -16.94 10.45 -0.08
C LEU A 73 -18.38 10.02 -0.33
N ASN A 74 -18.56 8.97 -1.12
CA ASN A 74 -19.84 8.30 -1.32
C ASN A 74 -19.65 6.79 -1.51
N PRO A 75 -20.64 5.96 -1.12
CA PRO A 75 -20.52 4.50 -1.17
C PRO A 75 -20.17 3.94 -2.55
N MET A 76 -20.70 4.53 -3.62
CA MET A 76 -20.46 4.06 -4.98
C MET A 76 -18.99 4.31 -5.40
N PHE A 77 -18.49 5.53 -5.23
CA PHE A 77 -17.11 5.87 -5.55
C PHE A 77 -16.12 5.06 -4.70
N PHE A 78 -16.40 4.92 -3.40
CA PHE A 78 -15.59 4.10 -2.49
C PHE A 78 -15.51 2.65 -2.96
N THR A 79 -16.64 2.06 -3.36
CA THR A 79 -16.71 0.68 -3.87
C THR A 79 -15.90 0.52 -5.15
N ILE A 80 -16.10 1.40 -6.14
CA ILE A 80 -15.41 1.34 -7.43
C ILE A 80 -13.91 1.54 -7.25
N ALA A 81 -13.48 2.56 -6.51
CA ALA A 81 -12.07 2.85 -6.28
C ALA A 81 -11.37 1.71 -5.55
N SER A 82 -12.01 1.12 -4.54
CA SER A 82 -11.48 -0.03 -3.80
C SER A 82 -11.38 -1.27 -4.69
N ALA A 83 -12.41 -1.56 -5.48
CA ALA A 83 -12.42 -2.68 -6.42
C ALA A 83 -11.31 -2.54 -7.48
N VAL A 84 -11.19 -1.36 -8.11
CA VAL A 84 -10.17 -1.08 -9.13
C VAL A 84 -8.77 -1.21 -8.54
N THR A 85 -8.55 -0.71 -7.32
CA THR A 85 -7.26 -0.78 -6.63
C THR A 85 -6.85 -2.22 -6.35
N ILE A 86 -7.72 -3.00 -5.71
CA ILE A 86 -7.42 -4.40 -5.34
C ILE A 86 -7.27 -5.28 -6.58
N LEU A 87 -8.17 -5.15 -7.56
CA LEU A 87 -8.09 -5.89 -8.82
C LEU A 87 -6.85 -5.52 -9.63
N GLY A 88 -6.49 -4.25 -9.68
CA GLY A 88 -5.29 -3.78 -10.37
C GLY A 88 -4.03 -4.34 -9.75
N TRP A 89 -3.88 -4.31 -8.43
CA TRP A 89 -2.74 -4.91 -7.74
C TRP A 89 -2.64 -6.41 -8.00
N TRP A 90 -3.76 -7.11 -7.94
CA TRP A 90 -3.80 -8.54 -8.21
C TRP A 90 -3.45 -8.88 -9.66
N LEU A 91 -4.10 -8.25 -10.65
CA LEU A 91 -3.91 -8.57 -12.06
C LEU A 91 -2.48 -8.26 -12.53
N LEU A 92 -1.96 -7.08 -12.16
CA LEU A 92 -0.60 -6.70 -12.52
C LEU A 92 0.44 -7.56 -11.80
N GLY A 93 0.26 -7.84 -10.51
CA GLY A 93 1.12 -8.74 -9.75
C GLY A 93 1.09 -10.17 -10.30
N ARG A 94 -0.08 -10.70 -10.65
CA ARG A 94 -0.24 -12.01 -11.31
C ARG A 94 0.50 -12.07 -12.65
N LYS A 95 0.41 -10.99 -13.45
CA LYS A 95 1.12 -10.92 -14.73
C LYS A 95 2.63 -10.95 -14.56
N MET A 96 3.16 -10.17 -13.63
CA MET A 96 4.59 -10.16 -13.32
C MET A 96 5.07 -11.55 -12.85
N ARG A 97 4.31 -12.20 -11.97
CA ARG A 97 4.61 -13.55 -11.51
C ARG A 97 4.56 -14.57 -12.66
N SER A 98 3.57 -14.47 -13.56
CA SER A 98 3.48 -15.40 -14.71
C SER A 98 4.70 -15.29 -15.62
N LEU A 99 5.21 -14.08 -15.89
CA LEU A 99 6.43 -13.87 -16.67
C LEU A 99 7.66 -14.47 -15.98
N SER A 100 7.70 -14.39 -14.65
CA SER A 100 8.76 -15.00 -13.86
C SER A 100 8.74 -16.53 -13.93
N LEU A 101 7.58 -17.14 -13.77
CA LEU A 101 7.41 -18.60 -13.87
C LEU A 101 7.62 -19.13 -15.29
N GLU A 102 7.29 -18.33 -16.31
CA GLU A 102 7.55 -18.69 -17.70
C GLU A 102 9.05 -18.77 -17.99
N SER A 103 9.87 -17.89 -17.39
CA SER A 103 11.32 -17.94 -17.55
C SER A 103 11.92 -19.22 -16.98
N ASP A 104 11.37 -19.76 -15.89
CA ASP A 104 11.85 -21.03 -15.31
C ASP A 104 11.57 -22.23 -16.22
N LYS A 105 10.39 -22.20 -16.86
CA LYS A 105 10.02 -23.29 -17.80
C LYS A 105 10.87 -23.29 -19.06
N LYS A 106 11.30 -22.11 -19.52
CA LYS A 106 12.14 -21.97 -20.72
C LYS A 106 13.61 -22.33 -20.49
N GLY A 107 14.06 -22.27 -19.23
CA GLY A 107 15.47 -22.48 -18.91
C GLY A 107 16.39 -21.38 -19.47
N PRO A 108 17.66 -21.68 -19.74
CA PRO A 108 18.61 -20.72 -20.33
C PRO A 108 18.09 -20.17 -21.65
N MET A 109 18.05 -18.84 -21.78
CA MET A 109 17.56 -18.14 -22.96
C MET A 109 18.73 -17.66 -23.83
N ASP A 110 18.54 -17.70 -25.16
CA ASP A 110 19.43 -17.00 -26.08
C ASP A 110 19.34 -15.48 -25.90
N TYR A 111 20.30 -14.74 -26.43
CA TYR A 111 20.39 -13.28 -26.27
C TYR A 111 19.12 -12.55 -26.72
N GLY A 112 18.53 -12.94 -27.86
CA GLY A 112 17.33 -12.29 -28.40
C GLY A 112 16.10 -12.50 -27.53
N THR A 113 15.85 -13.72 -27.12
CA THR A 113 14.74 -14.09 -26.24
C THR A 113 14.91 -13.49 -24.85
N GLY A 114 16.12 -13.51 -24.30
CA GLY A 114 16.44 -12.90 -23.02
C GLY A 114 16.21 -11.38 -23.02
N LYS A 115 16.64 -10.68 -24.06
CA LYS A 115 16.40 -9.23 -24.20
C LYS A 115 14.92 -8.90 -24.25
N LYS A 116 14.13 -9.65 -25.03
CA LYS A 116 12.67 -9.47 -25.08
C LYS A 116 12.02 -9.72 -23.72
N TRP A 117 12.43 -10.79 -23.04
CA TRP A 117 11.90 -11.11 -21.69
C TRP A 117 12.22 -10.01 -20.67
N ILE A 118 13.43 -9.44 -20.68
CA ILE A 118 13.81 -8.31 -19.81
C ILE A 118 12.92 -7.10 -20.14
N TRP A 119 12.72 -6.80 -21.41
CA TRP A 119 11.87 -5.68 -21.84
C TRP A 119 10.43 -5.86 -21.35
N ASP A 120 9.82 -7.02 -21.58
CA ASP A 120 8.44 -7.31 -21.16
C ASP A 120 8.30 -7.18 -19.62
N ASN A 121 9.25 -7.73 -18.86
CA ASN A 121 9.26 -7.56 -17.40
C ASN A 121 9.39 -6.10 -16.98
N THR A 122 10.22 -5.31 -17.64
CA THR A 122 10.40 -3.89 -17.34
C THR A 122 9.12 -3.11 -17.60
N VAL A 123 8.44 -3.36 -18.73
CA VAL A 123 7.15 -2.70 -19.06
C VAL A 123 6.10 -3.00 -18.00
N TRP A 124 5.89 -4.28 -17.66
CA TRP A 124 4.88 -4.65 -16.65
C TRP A 124 5.26 -4.15 -15.25
N ALA A 125 6.53 -4.16 -14.89
CA ALA A 125 7.01 -3.59 -13.63
C ALA A 125 6.79 -2.08 -13.58
N SER A 126 6.97 -1.36 -14.69
CA SER A 126 6.71 0.08 -14.79
C SER A 126 5.22 0.39 -14.62
N LEU A 127 4.36 -0.33 -15.32
CA LEU A 127 2.90 -0.20 -15.19
C LEU A 127 2.45 -0.47 -13.75
N PHE A 128 2.95 -1.54 -13.14
CA PHE A 128 2.64 -1.85 -11.74
C PHE A 128 3.11 -0.72 -10.81
N THR A 129 4.32 -0.23 -10.98
CA THR A 129 4.89 0.81 -10.10
C THR A 129 4.10 2.12 -10.17
N VAL A 130 3.69 2.53 -11.39
CA VAL A 130 2.86 3.74 -11.57
C VAL A 130 1.50 3.53 -10.93
N PHE A 131 0.82 2.44 -11.24
CA PHE A 131 -0.50 2.14 -10.68
C PHE A 131 -0.46 2.01 -9.15
N PHE A 132 0.53 1.29 -8.62
CA PHE A 132 0.73 1.13 -7.18
C PHE A 132 1.03 2.47 -6.51
N GLY A 133 1.93 3.28 -7.08
CA GLY A 133 2.27 4.60 -6.55
C GLY A 133 1.05 5.52 -6.46
N LEU A 134 0.21 5.55 -7.51
CA LEU A 134 -1.01 6.34 -7.49
C LEU A 134 -2.01 5.85 -6.44
N THR A 135 -2.26 4.55 -6.38
CA THR A 135 -3.29 3.98 -5.49
C THR A 135 -2.85 3.93 -4.03
N VAL A 136 -1.56 3.66 -3.74
CA VAL A 136 -1.05 3.65 -2.37
C VAL A 136 -0.89 5.06 -1.79
N ALA A 137 -0.74 6.06 -2.64
CA ALA A 137 -0.68 7.46 -2.22
C ALA A 137 -2.07 8.12 -2.13
N SER A 138 -3.11 7.53 -2.70
CA SER A 138 -4.46 8.10 -2.74
C SER A 138 -5.53 7.18 -2.13
N THR A 139 -5.89 6.08 -2.80
CA THR A 139 -7.03 5.24 -2.39
C THR A 139 -6.85 4.69 -0.98
N THR A 140 -5.68 4.13 -0.67
CA THR A 140 -5.42 3.56 0.65
C THR A 140 -5.48 4.60 1.77
N PRO A 141 -4.68 5.70 1.73
CA PRO A 141 -4.72 6.67 2.81
C PRO A 141 -6.02 7.51 2.81
N TRP A 142 -6.52 7.94 1.67
CA TRP A 142 -7.63 8.90 1.62
C TRP A 142 -8.99 8.24 1.85
N LEU A 143 -9.26 7.10 1.19
CA LEU A 143 -10.56 6.45 1.28
C LEU A 143 -10.64 5.46 2.44
N TRP A 144 -9.59 4.68 2.70
CA TRP A 144 -9.69 3.61 3.68
C TRP A 144 -9.32 4.03 5.09
N ILE A 145 -8.42 5.02 5.24
CA ILE A 145 -7.89 5.39 6.56
C ILE A 145 -8.31 6.79 6.98
N MET A 146 -8.01 7.82 6.18
CA MET A 146 -8.30 9.20 6.57
C MET A 146 -9.80 9.52 6.56
N SER A 147 -10.60 8.81 5.77
CA SER A 147 -12.05 8.99 5.75
C SER A 147 -12.76 8.53 7.03
N ILE A 148 -12.07 7.86 7.95
CA ILE A 148 -12.56 7.58 9.29
C ILE A 148 -12.84 8.88 10.02
N ASP A 149 -11.91 9.84 9.95
CA ASP A 149 -12.10 11.23 10.34
C ASP A 149 -12.13 12.12 9.09
N ALA A 150 -13.31 12.30 8.51
CA ALA A 150 -13.49 12.96 7.22
C ALA A 150 -13.22 14.48 7.25
N HIS A 151 -13.09 15.10 8.43
CA HIS A 151 -12.69 16.49 8.59
C HIS A 151 -11.18 16.65 8.52
N TRP A 152 -10.43 15.66 9.00
CA TRP A 152 -8.98 15.70 9.01
C TRP A 152 -8.39 15.31 7.66
N TYR A 153 -7.31 15.96 7.26
CA TYR A 153 -6.53 15.58 6.08
C TYR A 153 -5.05 15.94 6.25
N SER A 154 -4.18 15.14 5.67
CA SER A 154 -2.75 15.41 5.64
C SER A 154 -2.10 14.72 4.46
N THR A 155 -1.36 15.47 3.63
CA THR A 155 -0.58 14.93 2.52
C THR A 155 0.60 14.07 3.01
N MET A 156 1.20 14.45 4.15
CA MET A 156 2.29 13.70 4.79
C MET A 156 1.83 12.31 5.25
N PHE A 157 0.57 12.14 5.57
CA PHE A 157 0.01 10.86 6.00
C PHE A 157 0.07 9.80 4.89
N SER A 158 -0.07 10.18 3.63
CA SER A 158 0.10 9.26 2.49
C SER A 158 1.53 8.72 2.41
N TRP A 159 2.52 9.56 2.63
CA TRP A 159 3.93 9.14 2.70
C TRP A 159 4.22 8.29 3.92
N TYR A 160 3.63 8.63 5.06
CA TYR A 160 3.74 7.88 6.29
C TYR A 160 3.20 6.45 6.15
N THR A 161 2.01 6.27 5.57
CA THR A 161 1.41 4.96 5.31
C THR A 161 2.21 4.16 4.28
N PHE A 162 2.75 4.80 3.24
CA PHE A 162 3.65 4.16 2.29
C PHE A 162 4.93 3.64 2.97
N ALA A 163 5.61 4.48 3.76
CA ALA A 163 6.85 4.09 4.45
C ALA A 163 6.61 2.93 5.44
N SER A 164 5.51 2.98 6.19
CA SER A 164 5.08 1.91 7.10
C SER A 164 4.86 0.59 6.36
N THR A 165 4.12 0.63 5.25
CA THR A 165 3.84 -0.55 4.43
C THR A 165 5.12 -1.12 3.83
N PHE A 166 6.04 -0.27 3.40
CA PHE A 166 7.33 -0.70 2.85
C PHE A 166 8.18 -1.42 3.89
N VAL A 167 8.34 -0.85 5.09
CA VAL A 167 9.09 -1.47 6.20
C VAL A 167 8.46 -2.82 6.57
N SER A 168 7.15 -2.88 6.71
CA SER A 168 6.42 -4.10 7.03
C SER A 168 6.64 -5.19 5.96
N GLY A 169 6.58 -4.81 4.69
CA GLY A 169 6.82 -5.71 3.57
C GLY A 169 8.26 -6.24 3.55
N MET A 170 9.26 -5.38 3.76
CA MET A 170 10.67 -5.79 3.84
C MET A 170 10.94 -6.70 5.03
N SER A 171 10.31 -6.42 6.19
CA SER A 171 10.40 -7.26 7.38
C SER A 171 9.83 -8.66 7.13
N LEU A 172 8.67 -8.72 6.46
CA LEU A 172 8.03 -9.98 6.10
C LEU A 172 8.92 -10.80 5.13
N ILE A 173 9.51 -10.16 4.13
CA ILE A 173 10.47 -10.79 3.22
C ILE A 173 11.66 -11.31 3.99
N ALA A 174 12.25 -10.52 4.89
CA ALA A 174 13.39 -10.94 5.71
C ALA A 174 13.06 -12.18 6.55
N LEU A 175 11.91 -12.20 7.21
CA LEU A 175 11.46 -13.35 8.01
C LEU A 175 11.35 -14.64 7.17
N PHE A 176 10.71 -14.55 6.01
CA PHE A 176 10.58 -15.71 5.13
C PHE A 176 11.92 -16.17 4.54
N VAL A 177 12.80 -15.23 4.18
CA VAL A 177 14.15 -15.56 3.66
C VAL A 177 14.96 -16.26 4.73
N ILE A 178 15.00 -15.76 5.96
CA ILE A 178 15.71 -16.39 7.08
C ILE A 178 15.14 -17.78 7.37
N TYR A 179 13.81 -17.90 7.41
CA TYR A 179 13.14 -19.16 7.66
C TYR A 179 13.49 -20.22 6.59
N LEU A 180 13.39 -19.85 5.31
CA LEU A 180 13.68 -20.76 4.19
C LEU A 180 15.17 -21.10 4.12
N LYS A 181 16.07 -20.13 4.37
CA LYS A 181 17.53 -20.37 4.43
C LYS A 181 17.87 -21.37 5.53
N ASN A 182 17.29 -21.24 6.72
CA ASN A 182 17.51 -22.18 7.82
C ASN A 182 16.96 -23.58 7.52
N ARG A 183 16.03 -23.70 6.56
CA ARG A 183 15.55 -24.98 6.03
C ARG A 183 16.36 -25.55 4.87
N GLY A 184 17.45 -24.90 4.48
CA GLY A 184 18.31 -25.33 3.36
C GLY A 184 17.69 -25.14 1.97
N GLN A 185 16.65 -24.30 1.82
CA GLN A 185 15.93 -24.13 0.54
C GLN A 185 16.45 -22.98 -0.31
N LEU A 186 17.23 -22.04 0.25
CA LEU A 186 17.75 -20.86 -0.44
C LEU A 186 19.28 -20.85 -0.42
N GLU A 187 19.91 -21.82 -1.09
CA GLU A 187 21.37 -21.97 -1.13
C GLU A 187 22.11 -20.78 -1.71
N TYR A 188 21.48 -20.07 -2.67
CA TYR A 188 22.07 -18.90 -3.33
C TYR A 188 21.98 -17.60 -2.50
N VAL A 189 21.25 -17.62 -1.39
CA VAL A 189 21.10 -16.44 -0.51
C VAL A 189 22.26 -16.41 0.45
N THR A 190 23.09 -15.39 0.29
CA THR A 190 24.23 -15.09 1.17
C THR A 190 23.85 -14.13 2.29
N GLU A 191 24.77 -13.92 3.23
CA GLU A 191 24.60 -12.91 4.28
C GLU A 191 24.53 -11.49 3.73
N GLU A 192 25.22 -11.21 2.62
CA GLU A 192 25.18 -9.93 1.93
C GLU A 192 23.75 -9.58 1.45
N HIS A 193 22.99 -10.55 0.93
CA HIS A 193 21.60 -10.33 0.54
C HIS A 193 20.73 -9.98 1.75
N LEU A 194 20.92 -10.63 2.90
CA LEU A 194 20.22 -10.30 4.14
C LEU A 194 20.62 -8.94 4.67
N HIS A 195 21.90 -8.59 4.57
CA HIS A 195 22.42 -7.29 4.93
C HIS A 195 21.80 -6.16 4.07
N ASP A 196 21.63 -6.40 2.76
CA ASP A 196 20.97 -5.42 1.89
C ASP A 196 19.49 -5.24 2.24
N VAL A 197 18.77 -6.32 2.54
CA VAL A 197 17.40 -6.22 3.06
C VAL A 197 17.37 -5.44 4.37
N GLY A 198 18.30 -5.70 5.28
CA GLY A 198 18.46 -4.97 6.55
C GLY A 198 18.71 -3.46 6.36
N LYS A 199 19.52 -3.07 5.38
CA LYS A 199 19.73 -1.66 5.02
C LYS A 199 18.43 -0.97 4.59
N PHE A 200 17.62 -1.64 3.75
CA PHE A 200 16.32 -1.10 3.36
C PHE A 200 15.37 -0.97 4.56
N MET A 201 15.31 -1.97 5.42
CA MET A 201 14.51 -1.91 6.65
C MET A 201 14.93 -0.73 7.53
N PHE A 202 16.22 -0.58 7.76
CA PHE A 202 16.76 0.51 8.58
C PHE A 202 16.45 1.88 7.97
N ALA A 203 16.79 2.08 6.69
CA ALA A 203 16.59 3.37 6.00
C ALA A 203 15.12 3.79 6.01
N PHE A 204 14.20 2.87 5.69
CA PHE A 204 12.77 3.18 5.68
C PHE A 204 12.17 3.29 7.08
N SER A 205 12.71 2.63 8.09
CA SER A 205 12.32 2.85 9.49
C SER A 205 12.67 4.27 9.96
N VAL A 206 13.87 4.75 9.62
CA VAL A 206 14.27 6.13 9.87
C VAL A 206 13.38 7.10 9.11
N PHE A 207 13.11 6.83 7.84
CA PHE A 207 12.22 7.65 7.01
C PHE A 207 10.79 7.68 7.57
N TRP A 208 10.24 6.56 8.00
CA TRP A 208 8.94 6.48 8.64
C TRP A 208 8.84 7.30 9.92
N THR A 209 9.84 7.17 10.81
CA THR A 209 9.93 7.95 12.04
C THR A 209 10.05 9.46 11.75
N TYR A 210 10.87 9.82 10.76
CA TYR A 210 11.01 11.19 10.30
C TYR A 210 9.69 11.79 9.79
N LEU A 211 8.91 11.04 9.00
CA LEU A 211 7.61 11.50 8.49
C LEU A 211 6.61 11.74 9.63
N TRP A 212 6.57 10.82 10.61
CA TRP A 212 5.72 11.00 11.79
C TRP A 212 6.10 12.23 12.58
N PHE A 213 7.39 12.38 12.87
CA PHE A 213 7.90 13.52 13.61
C PHE A 213 7.67 14.84 12.86
N SER A 214 7.91 14.86 11.56
CA SER A 214 7.70 16.06 10.73
C SER A 214 6.23 16.48 10.71
N GLN A 215 5.32 15.51 10.60
CA GLN A 215 3.88 15.76 10.66
C GLN A 215 3.49 16.35 12.04
N PHE A 216 3.98 15.73 13.11
CA PHE A 216 3.75 16.25 14.46
C PHE A 216 4.24 17.67 14.61
N MET A 217 5.49 17.94 14.21
CA MET A 217 6.09 19.28 14.31
C MET A 217 5.33 20.34 13.52
N LEU A 218 4.89 20.02 12.30
CA LEU A 218 4.14 20.95 11.47
C LEU A 218 2.78 21.30 12.10
N ILE A 219 2.05 20.30 12.57
CA ILE A 219 0.74 20.46 13.19
C ILE A 219 0.88 21.18 14.53
N TRP A 220 1.88 20.83 15.33
CA TRP A 220 2.16 21.50 16.60
C TRP A 220 2.54 22.98 16.41
N TYR A 221 3.39 23.26 15.43
CA TYR A 221 3.82 24.63 15.14
C TYR A 221 2.70 25.50 14.58
N ALA A 222 1.92 24.98 13.65
CA ALA A 222 0.79 25.71 13.05
C ALA A 222 -0.37 25.91 14.03
N ASN A 223 -0.58 24.94 14.93
CA ASN A 223 -1.62 24.94 15.97
C ASN A 223 -3.03 25.28 15.42
N ILE A 224 -3.35 24.74 14.24
CA ILE A 224 -4.68 24.90 13.63
C ILE A 224 -5.60 23.87 14.26
N GLY A 225 -6.72 24.31 14.84
CA GLY A 225 -7.63 23.47 15.63
C GLY A 225 -8.12 22.22 14.88
N GLU A 226 -8.43 22.37 13.59
CA GLU A 226 -8.90 21.26 12.73
C GLU A 226 -7.82 20.20 12.47
N GLU A 227 -6.53 20.56 12.45
CA GLU A 227 -5.42 19.64 12.21
C GLU A 227 -4.93 18.98 13.50
N THR A 228 -5.05 19.65 14.65
CA THR A 228 -4.57 19.15 15.94
C THR A 228 -5.39 17.99 16.48
N ILE A 229 -6.62 17.78 16.02
CA ILE A 229 -7.54 16.71 16.45
C ILE A 229 -6.84 15.35 16.40
N TYR A 230 -6.14 15.04 15.31
CA TYR A 230 -5.45 13.77 15.10
C TYR A 230 -4.48 13.39 16.23
N PHE A 231 -3.72 14.37 16.76
CA PHE A 231 -2.78 14.14 17.85
C PHE A 231 -3.46 14.24 19.22
N ARG A 232 -4.42 15.15 19.38
CA ARG A 232 -5.16 15.34 20.63
C ARG A 232 -5.85 14.07 21.07
N GLU A 233 -6.57 13.39 20.20
CA GLU A 233 -7.23 12.12 20.48
C GLU A 233 -6.27 11.03 20.94
N ARG A 234 -5.00 11.08 20.49
CA ARG A 234 -3.95 10.12 20.87
C ARG A 234 -3.27 10.44 22.19
N TYR A 235 -3.38 11.69 22.65
CA TYR A 235 -2.83 12.12 23.94
C TYR A 235 -3.86 12.08 25.05
N ASP A 236 -5.13 12.27 24.75
CA ASP A 236 -6.21 12.34 25.72
C ASP A 236 -6.76 10.94 26.07
N ASN A 237 -6.39 9.88 25.34
CA ASN A 237 -6.70 8.47 25.57
C ASN A 237 -5.43 7.68 25.94
#